data_33c01f412f63d190cfe932ea6474a511
#
_entry.id   33c01f412f63d190cfe932ea6474a511
#
_cell.length_a   1.000
_cell.length_b   1.000
_cell.length_c   1.000
_cell.angle_alpha   90.00
_cell.angle_beta   90.00
_cell.angle_gamma   90.00
#
_symmetry.space_group_name_H-M   'P 1'
#
loop_
_entity.id
_entity.type
_entity.pdbx_description
1 polymer ?
#
loop_
_entity_poly.entity_id
_entity_poly.type
_entity_poly.pdbx_seq_one_letter_code
_entity_poly.pdbx_strand_id
1 'polypeptide(L)'
;MIISEDLLLAYGAIYEMYNVNETVFHEGNLPKYYFQIDSGIVELNNYHEDGKEFTQNILSDGQSLGESFLFDDKVYPTNATAKTPCRIFKLPKNDFFSLLNQNPEVSAKMFKCLADRLYNKYIMLFNISSADPSYKIKTVMESLKGESGDKYSFQVPLTRQQLANLTGLRVETVIRTIKKMHDNHQLRIENRKIFY
;
A
#
# COMPACT_ATOMS: atom_id res chain seq x y z
N MET A 1 8.57 11.50 2.88
CA MET A 1 9.45 11.10 1.76
C MET A 1 10.66 10.35 2.31
N ILE A 2 11.00 9.19 1.75
CA ILE A 2 12.14 8.37 2.22
C ILE A 2 13.45 9.00 1.78
N ILE A 3 13.59 9.27 0.48
CA ILE A 3 14.73 9.97 -0.13
C ILE A 3 14.22 11.34 -0.59
N SER A 4 14.96 12.41 -0.33
CA SER A 4 14.56 13.74 -0.77
C SER A 4 14.60 13.88 -2.30
N GLU A 5 13.75 14.72 -2.85
CA GLU A 5 13.69 15.02 -4.28
C GLU A 5 15.06 15.45 -4.84
N ASP A 6 15.70 16.42 -4.18
CA ASP A 6 17.00 16.93 -4.62
C ASP A 6 18.05 15.81 -4.74
N LEU A 7 18.05 14.88 -3.78
CA LEU A 7 18.99 13.77 -3.78
C LEU A 7 18.66 12.75 -4.88
N LEU A 8 17.37 12.43 -5.10
CA LEU A 8 16.96 11.57 -6.20
C LEU A 8 17.39 12.12 -7.55
N LEU A 9 17.14 13.42 -7.78
CA LEU A 9 17.51 14.10 -9.03
C LEU A 9 19.02 14.17 -9.21
N ALA A 10 19.79 14.41 -8.14
CA ALA A 10 21.26 14.44 -8.18
C ALA A 10 21.87 13.09 -8.61
N TYR A 11 21.17 11.96 -8.34
CA TYR A 11 21.60 10.62 -8.79
C TYR A 11 20.93 10.17 -10.11
N GLY A 12 20.26 11.09 -10.82
CA GLY A 12 19.73 10.81 -12.16
C GLY A 12 18.32 10.23 -12.18
N ALA A 13 17.55 10.37 -11.09
CA ALA A 13 16.13 10.02 -11.13
C ALA A 13 15.39 10.93 -12.11
N ILE A 14 14.38 10.36 -12.77
CA ILE A 14 13.44 11.09 -13.61
C ILE A 14 12.04 10.96 -13.04
N TYR A 15 11.16 11.89 -13.40
CA TYR A 15 9.73 11.76 -13.17
C TYR A 15 9.10 10.94 -14.29
N GLU A 16 8.21 10.03 -13.90
CA GLU A 16 7.32 9.32 -14.82
C GLU A 16 5.86 9.56 -14.39
N MET A 17 5.01 9.89 -15.35
CA MET A 17 3.59 10.16 -15.12
C MET A 17 2.78 8.92 -15.43
N TYR A 18 1.84 8.58 -14.56
CA TYR A 18 0.92 7.46 -14.74
C TYR A 18 -0.51 7.94 -14.62
N ASN A 19 -1.34 7.57 -15.57
CA ASN A 19 -2.79 7.78 -15.51
C ASN A 19 -3.44 6.73 -14.62
N VAL A 20 -4.70 6.97 -14.26
CA VAL A 20 -5.49 6.00 -13.48
C VAL A 20 -5.54 4.65 -14.19
N ASN A 21 -5.28 3.58 -13.46
CA ASN A 21 -5.20 2.18 -13.90
C ASN A 21 -3.96 1.84 -14.75
N GLU A 22 -3.02 2.75 -14.96
CA GLU A 22 -1.73 2.39 -15.55
C GLU A 22 -0.86 1.62 -14.54
N THR A 23 -0.10 0.66 -15.06
CA THR A 23 0.76 -0.21 -14.26
C THR A 23 2.20 0.30 -14.25
N VAL A 24 2.73 0.54 -13.07
CA VAL A 24 4.12 0.98 -12.85
C VAL A 24 5.09 -0.18 -13.07
N PHE A 25 4.76 -1.35 -12.54
CA PHE A 25 5.46 -2.60 -12.84
C PHE A 25 4.51 -3.80 -12.71
N HIS A 26 4.82 -4.87 -13.44
CA HIS A 26 4.02 -6.09 -13.44
C HIS A 26 4.66 -7.18 -12.58
N GLU A 27 3.82 -7.99 -11.95
CA GLU A 27 4.19 -9.28 -11.37
C GLU A 27 4.99 -10.11 -12.39
N GLY A 28 6.04 -10.78 -11.93
CA GLY A 28 6.93 -11.58 -12.76
C GLY A 28 8.07 -10.80 -13.45
N ASN A 29 8.03 -9.47 -13.49
CA ASN A 29 9.11 -8.67 -14.06
C ASN A 29 10.30 -8.55 -13.09
N LEU A 30 11.51 -8.48 -13.63
CA LEU A 30 12.73 -8.21 -12.85
C LEU A 30 12.80 -6.74 -12.43
N PRO A 31 13.10 -6.44 -11.16
CA PRO A 31 13.28 -5.09 -10.65
C PRO A 31 14.51 -4.42 -11.25
N LYS A 32 14.30 -3.33 -11.98
CA LYS A 32 15.37 -2.55 -12.62
C LYS A 32 15.50 -1.14 -12.10
N TYR A 33 14.48 -0.65 -11.38
CA TYR A 33 14.38 0.73 -10.93
C TYR A 33 13.89 0.79 -9.50
N TYR A 34 14.41 1.76 -8.76
CA TYR A 34 13.78 2.28 -7.55
C TYR A 34 12.66 3.23 -7.95
N PHE A 35 11.52 3.11 -7.27
CA PHE A 35 10.38 4.00 -7.45
C PHE A 35 10.01 4.66 -6.13
N GLN A 36 9.65 5.94 -6.17
CA GLN A 36 9.10 6.70 -5.04
C GLN A 36 7.99 7.61 -5.53
N ILE A 37 6.83 7.52 -4.89
CA ILE A 37 5.67 8.33 -5.23
C ILE A 37 5.95 9.77 -4.81
N ASP A 38 5.91 10.70 -5.74
CA ASP A 38 5.90 12.11 -5.45
C ASP A 38 4.47 12.57 -5.13
N SER A 39 3.51 12.21 -5.97
CA SER A 39 2.09 12.47 -5.75
C SER A 39 1.20 11.38 -6.33
N GLY A 40 0.11 11.08 -5.64
CA GLY A 40 -0.90 10.12 -6.06
C GLY A 40 -0.96 8.86 -5.18
N ILE A 41 -1.77 7.90 -5.62
CA ILE A 41 -2.02 6.63 -4.91
C ILE A 41 -1.71 5.46 -5.83
N VAL A 42 -0.86 4.55 -5.35
CA VAL A 42 -0.50 3.30 -6.02
C VAL A 42 -0.94 2.12 -5.16
N GLU A 43 -1.54 1.12 -5.78
CA GLU A 43 -1.97 -0.11 -5.15
C GLU A 43 -1.07 -1.28 -5.58
N LEU A 44 -0.57 -2.05 -4.62
CA LEU A 44 0.12 -3.31 -4.86
C LEU A 44 -0.90 -4.44 -4.78
N ASN A 45 -1.09 -5.16 -5.88
CA ASN A 45 -2.13 -6.18 -5.98
C ASN A 45 -1.70 -7.42 -6.75
N ASN A 46 -2.44 -8.50 -6.52
CA ASN A 46 -2.40 -9.73 -7.30
C ASN A 46 -3.81 -10.08 -7.74
N TYR A 47 -3.90 -10.87 -8.81
CA TYR A 47 -5.15 -11.43 -9.29
C TYR A 47 -5.11 -12.95 -9.15
N HIS A 48 -6.15 -13.51 -8.55
CA HIS A 48 -6.37 -14.95 -8.54
C HIS A 48 -6.85 -15.45 -9.91
N GLU A 49 -6.76 -16.75 -10.17
CA GLU A 49 -7.20 -17.36 -11.43
C GLU A 49 -8.68 -17.10 -11.75
N ASP A 50 -9.52 -16.91 -10.72
CA ASP A 50 -10.93 -16.54 -10.84
C ASP A 50 -11.15 -15.05 -11.09
N GLY A 51 -10.08 -14.26 -11.27
CA GLY A 51 -10.11 -12.82 -11.51
C GLY A 51 -10.30 -11.98 -10.24
N LYS A 52 -10.37 -12.59 -9.07
CA LYS A 52 -10.49 -11.84 -7.81
C LYS A 52 -9.18 -11.11 -7.50
N GLU A 53 -9.29 -9.80 -7.30
CA GLU A 53 -8.19 -8.95 -6.88
C GLU A 53 -7.93 -9.09 -5.36
N PHE A 54 -6.65 -9.21 -5.00
CA PHE A 54 -6.18 -9.11 -3.62
C PHE A 54 -5.19 -7.95 -3.50
N THR A 55 -5.54 -6.95 -2.70
CA THR A 55 -4.69 -5.80 -2.43
C THR A 55 -3.75 -6.10 -1.28
N GLN A 56 -2.47 -6.05 -1.54
CA GLN A 56 -1.43 -6.26 -0.54
C GLN A 56 -1.05 -4.98 0.20
N ASN A 57 -1.12 -3.82 -0.48
CA ASN A 57 -0.81 -2.52 0.11
C ASN A 57 -1.38 -1.39 -0.74
N ILE A 58 -1.64 -0.26 -0.10
CA ILE A 58 -1.99 1.02 -0.74
C ILE A 58 -0.93 2.03 -0.32
N LEU A 59 -0.24 2.62 -1.28
CA LEU A 59 0.87 3.53 -1.09
C LEU A 59 0.50 4.92 -1.61
N SER A 60 1.02 5.96 -0.95
CA SER A 60 0.73 7.35 -1.25
C SER A 60 2.01 8.19 -1.28
N ASP A 61 1.85 9.50 -1.37
CA ASP A 61 2.91 10.50 -1.48
C ASP A 61 4.09 10.24 -0.52
N GLY A 62 5.29 10.31 -1.04
CA GLY A 62 6.54 10.13 -0.31
C GLY A 62 6.95 8.68 -0.03
N GLN A 63 6.08 7.69 -0.30
CA GLN A 63 6.38 6.28 -0.08
C GLN A 63 7.06 5.66 -1.30
N SER A 64 8.00 4.72 -1.06
CA SER A 64 8.63 3.93 -2.10
C SER A 64 7.80 2.70 -2.46
N LEU A 65 8.05 2.10 -3.61
CA LEU A 65 7.39 0.86 -4.04
C LEU A 65 8.39 -0.08 -4.73
N GLY A 66 8.31 -1.35 -4.37
CA GLY A 66 9.11 -2.42 -4.97
C GLY A 66 10.59 -2.43 -4.61
N GLU A 67 11.07 -1.52 -3.74
CA GLU A 67 12.48 -1.39 -3.38
C GLU A 67 13.07 -2.64 -2.72
N SER A 68 12.28 -3.39 -1.95
CA SER A 68 12.74 -4.63 -1.30
C SER A 68 13.24 -5.67 -2.30
N PHE A 69 12.68 -5.68 -3.51
CA PHE A 69 13.04 -6.63 -4.57
C PHE A 69 14.29 -6.21 -5.36
N LEU A 70 14.78 -4.97 -5.19
CA LEU A 70 16.06 -4.54 -5.75
C LEU A 70 17.26 -5.18 -5.06
N PHE A 71 17.12 -5.55 -3.77
CA PHE A 71 18.19 -6.17 -2.96
C PHE A 71 18.32 -7.68 -3.21
N ASP A 72 17.37 -8.29 -3.91
CA ASP A 72 17.34 -9.70 -4.24
C ASP A 72 17.07 -9.83 -5.75
N ASP A 73 17.65 -10.84 -6.41
CA ASP A 73 17.47 -11.07 -7.85
C ASP A 73 16.13 -11.78 -8.17
N LYS A 74 15.11 -11.53 -7.34
CA LYS A 74 13.77 -12.06 -7.53
C LYS A 74 12.89 -11.11 -8.31
N VAL A 75 11.95 -11.68 -9.04
CA VAL A 75 10.90 -10.95 -9.76
C VAL A 75 9.91 -10.28 -8.78
N TYR A 76 9.21 -9.26 -9.24
CA TYR A 76 8.11 -8.67 -8.48
C TYR A 76 7.03 -9.73 -8.21
N PRO A 77 6.61 -9.94 -6.95
CA PRO A 77 5.53 -10.87 -6.61
C PRO A 77 4.14 -10.23 -6.73
N THR A 78 4.05 -8.97 -7.13
CA THR A 78 2.79 -8.19 -7.24
C THR A 78 2.86 -7.25 -8.42
N ASN A 79 1.70 -6.79 -8.89
CA ASN A 79 1.60 -5.61 -9.74
C ASN A 79 1.62 -4.34 -8.88
N ALA A 80 2.02 -3.21 -9.48
CA ALA A 80 1.85 -1.87 -8.92
C ALA A 80 1.00 -1.03 -9.88
N THR A 81 -0.21 -0.64 -9.48
CA THR A 81 -1.18 0.03 -10.34
C THR A 81 -1.56 1.40 -9.76
N ALA A 82 -1.48 2.44 -10.57
CA ALA A 82 -1.92 3.79 -10.21
C ALA A 82 -3.45 3.84 -10.03
N LYS A 83 -3.93 4.28 -8.87
CA LYS A 83 -5.38 4.43 -8.57
C LYS A 83 -5.86 5.87 -8.70
N THR A 84 -4.94 6.81 -8.75
CA THR A 84 -5.13 8.22 -9.13
C THR A 84 -4.12 8.58 -10.21
N PRO A 85 -4.19 9.74 -10.86
CA PRO A 85 -3.03 10.26 -11.59
C PRO A 85 -1.84 10.34 -10.64
N CYS A 86 -0.70 9.77 -11.05
CA CYS A 86 0.51 9.69 -10.22
C CYS A 86 1.70 10.33 -10.91
N ARG A 87 2.55 11.01 -10.12
CA ARG A 87 3.90 11.40 -10.49
C ARG A 87 4.86 10.59 -9.63
N ILE A 88 5.75 9.83 -10.27
CA ILE A 88 6.61 8.85 -9.58
C ILE A 88 8.05 9.08 -10.01
N PHE A 89 8.96 9.19 -9.03
CA PHE A 89 10.39 9.13 -9.30
C PHE A 89 10.79 7.73 -9.69
N LYS A 90 11.66 7.65 -10.69
CA LYS A 90 12.24 6.42 -11.22
C LYS A 90 13.75 6.58 -11.30
N LEU A 91 14.49 5.78 -10.54
CA LEU A 91 15.94 5.78 -10.46
C LEU A 91 16.49 4.40 -10.84
N PRO A 92 17.46 4.28 -11.75
CA PRO A 92 18.06 2.99 -12.10
C PRO A 92 18.66 2.27 -10.88
N LYS A 93 18.58 0.92 -10.86
CA LYS A 93 19.03 0.07 -9.74
C LYS A 93 20.47 0.39 -9.31
N ASN A 94 21.40 0.56 -10.27
CA ASN A 94 22.79 0.83 -9.94
C ASN A 94 22.99 2.21 -9.28
N ASP A 95 22.28 3.23 -9.77
CA ASP A 95 22.34 4.57 -9.22
C ASP A 95 21.69 4.64 -7.84
N PHE A 96 20.61 3.87 -7.62
CA PHE A 96 20.01 3.70 -6.31
C PHE A 96 20.99 3.09 -5.29
N PHE A 97 21.73 2.04 -5.65
CA PHE A 97 22.74 1.47 -4.76
C PHE A 97 23.93 2.41 -4.55
N SER A 98 24.33 3.16 -5.58
CA SER A 98 25.35 4.21 -5.44
C SER A 98 24.92 5.29 -4.45
N LEU A 99 23.66 5.73 -4.54
CA LEU A 99 23.07 6.68 -3.62
C LEU A 99 23.09 6.14 -2.18
N LEU A 100 22.65 4.90 -1.96
CA LEU A 100 22.64 4.30 -0.63
C LEU A 100 24.05 4.17 -0.03
N ASN A 101 25.04 3.78 -0.84
CA ASN A 101 26.41 3.61 -0.38
C ASN A 101 27.07 4.95 0.01
N GLN A 102 26.72 6.02 -0.68
CA GLN A 102 27.28 7.35 -0.42
C GLN A 102 26.52 8.13 0.64
N ASN A 103 25.33 7.70 1.03
CA ASN A 103 24.45 8.36 2.01
C ASN A 103 23.98 7.37 3.10
N PRO A 104 24.83 7.07 4.10
CA PRO A 104 24.51 6.08 5.13
C PRO A 104 23.23 6.39 5.93
N GLU A 105 22.90 7.68 6.12
CA GLU A 105 21.68 8.12 6.78
C GLU A 105 20.42 7.76 5.98
N VAL A 106 20.51 7.77 4.64
CA VAL A 106 19.41 7.31 3.75
C VAL A 106 19.27 5.81 3.83
N SER A 107 20.39 5.08 3.87
CA SER A 107 20.40 3.63 4.07
C SER A 107 19.74 3.24 5.38
N ALA A 108 20.02 3.95 6.48
CA ALA A 108 19.38 3.73 7.76
C ALA A 108 17.86 3.99 7.71
N LYS A 109 17.41 5.05 7.02
CA LYS A 109 15.97 5.31 6.78
C LYS A 109 15.33 4.19 5.96
N MET A 110 16.03 3.69 4.93
CA MET A 110 15.55 2.58 4.10
C MET A 110 15.40 1.30 4.92
N PHE A 111 16.38 0.93 5.76
CA PHE A 111 16.28 -0.23 6.64
C PHE A 111 15.10 -0.11 7.61
N LYS A 112 14.88 1.08 8.19
CA LYS A 112 13.71 1.32 9.02
C LYS A 112 12.42 1.11 8.25
N CYS A 113 12.31 1.67 7.04
CA CYS A 113 11.14 1.51 6.19
C CYS A 113 10.87 0.03 5.87
N LEU A 114 11.91 -0.75 5.54
CA LEU A 114 11.78 -2.19 5.27
C LEU A 114 11.37 -2.97 6.51
N ALA A 115 11.92 -2.64 7.68
CA ALA A 115 11.54 -3.25 8.95
C ALA A 115 10.07 -2.97 9.31
N ASP A 116 9.61 -1.73 9.16
CA ASP A 116 8.21 -1.35 9.38
C ASP A 116 7.27 -2.09 8.42
N ARG A 117 7.67 -2.25 7.15
CA ARG A 117 6.91 -3.03 6.17
C ARG A 117 6.84 -4.50 6.51
N LEU A 118 7.95 -5.08 6.95
CA LEU A 118 7.99 -6.47 7.39
C LEU A 118 7.07 -6.68 8.60
N TYR A 119 7.13 -5.80 9.60
CA TYR A 119 6.23 -5.82 10.75
C TYR A 119 4.76 -5.78 10.31
N ASN A 120 4.39 -4.84 9.42
CA ASN A 120 3.03 -4.74 8.90
C ASN A 120 2.59 -5.99 8.14
N LYS A 121 3.52 -6.68 7.43
CA LYS A 121 3.22 -7.96 6.78
C LYS A 121 2.92 -9.07 7.77
N TYR A 122 3.62 -9.14 8.91
CA TYR A 122 3.29 -10.10 9.98
C TYR A 122 1.90 -9.84 10.55
N ILE A 123 1.57 -8.58 10.84
CA ILE A 123 0.23 -8.22 11.32
C ILE A 123 -0.85 -8.57 10.30
N MET A 124 -0.63 -8.24 9.02
CA MET A 124 -1.55 -8.58 7.93
C MET A 124 -1.76 -10.10 7.81
N LEU A 125 -0.68 -10.88 7.86
CA LEU A 125 -0.75 -12.34 7.78
C LEU A 125 -1.58 -12.93 8.92
N PHE A 126 -1.34 -12.45 10.15
CA PHE A 126 -2.12 -12.86 11.32
C PHE A 126 -3.61 -12.50 11.15
N ASN A 127 -3.91 -11.30 10.68
CA ASN A 127 -5.28 -10.83 10.46
C ASN A 127 -6.03 -11.63 9.39
N ILE A 128 -5.35 -11.96 8.28
CA ILE A 128 -5.93 -12.78 7.20
C ILE A 128 -6.24 -14.20 7.68
N SER A 129 -5.48 -14.73 8.64
CA SER A 129 -5.71 -16.07 9.20
C SER A 129 -7.00 -16.17 10.03
N SER A 130 -7.55 -15.05 10.52
CA SER A 130 -8.80 -15.06 11.27
C SER A 130 -9.99 -15.50 10.41
N ALA A 131 -10.87 -16.31 10.98
CA ALA A 131 -12.13 -16.70 10.34
C ALA A 131 -13.26 -15.66 10.52
N ASP A 132 -13.09 -14.70 11.44
CA ASP A 132 -14.10 -13.65 11.73
C ASP A 132 -13.98 -12.46 10.76
N PRO A 133 -14.98 -12.23 9.88
CA PRO A 133 -14.99 -11.09 8.99
C PRO A 133 -14.99 -9.74 9.73
N SER A 134 -15.63 -9.65 10.90
CA SER A 134 -15.68 -8.40 11.69
C SER A 134 -14.29 -8.03 12.18
N TYR A 135 -13.53 -9.01 12.66
CA TYR A 135 -12.16 -8.83 13.11
C TYR A 135 -11.26 -8.34 11.96
N LYS A 136 -11.32 -8.97 10.78
CA LYS A 136 -10.53 -8.56 9.60
C LYS A 136 -10.82 -7.11 9.20
N ILE A 137 -12.10 -6.75 9.09
CA ILE A 137 -12.51 -5.39 8.70
C ILE A 137 -12.08 -4.38 9.75
N LYS A 138 -12.30 -4.69 11.03
CA LYS A 138 -11.91 -3.83 12.16
C LYS A 138 -10.41 -3.53 12.13
N THR A 139 -9.56 -4.54 11.95
CA THR A 139 -8.11 -4.37 11.95
C THR A 139 -7.63 -3.47 10.78
N VAL A 140 -8.22 -3.60 9.60
CA VAL A 140 -7.92 -2.69 8.48
C VAL A 140 -8.32 -1.25 8.84
N MET A 141 -9.50 -1.04 9.43
CA MET A 141 -9.93 0.31 9.82
C MET A 141 -9.03 0.91 10.92
N GLU A 142 -8.61 0.10 11.90
CA GLU A 142 -7.69 0.51 12.96
C GLU A 142 -6.32 0.91 12.41
N SER A 143 -5.79 0.14 11.46
CA SER A 143 -4.49 0.46 10.82
C SER A 143 -4.53 1.78 10.03
N LEU A 144 -5.69 2.13 9.47
CA LEU A 144 -5.89 3.39 8.75
C LEU A 144 -6.13 4.59 9.68
N LYS A 145 -6.84 4.36 10.79
CA LYS A 145 -7.15 5.42 11.77
C LYS A 145 -5.92 5.87 12.56
N GLY A 146 -4.97 4.96 12.82
CA GLY A 146 -3.85 5.22 13.72
C GLY A 146 -4.28 5.34 15.19
N GLU A 147 -3.44 5.97 16.02
CA GLU A 147 -3.62 5.99 17.48
C GLU A 147 -4.58 7.08 17.99
N SER A 148 -5.08 7.96 17.15
CA SER A 148 -5.83 9.14 17.61
C SER A 148 -7.26 9.24 17.05
N GLY A 149 -8.16 9.70 17.90
CA GLY A 149 -9.50 10.16 17.55
C GLY A 149 -10.61 9.52 18.37
N ASP A 150 -11.67 10.31 18.58
CA ASP A 150 -12.91 9.87 19.22
C ASP A 150 -13.62 8.80 18.38
N LYS A 151 -14.55 8.11 19.03
CA LYS A 151 -15.42 7.13 18.36
C LYS A 151 -16.20 7.81 17.21
N TYR A 152 -16.12 7.20 16.01
CA TYR A 152 -16.74 7.70 14.77
C TYR A 152 -16.16 9.01 14.21
N SER A 153 -14.99 9.46 14.66
CA SER A 153 -14.33 10.66 14.12
C SER A 153 -13.61 10.40 12.80
N PHE A 154 -13.25 9.16 12.54
CA PHE A 154 -12.45 8.78 11.35
C PHE A 154 -13.36 8.29 10.21
N GLN A 155 -13.42 9.06 9.11
CA GLN A 155 -14.06 8.59 7.89
C GLN A 155 -13.10 7.62 7.18
N VAL A 156 -13.52 6.36 7.07
CA VAL A 156 -12.75 5.34 6.35
C VAL A 156 -12.68 5.69 4.85
N PRO A 157 -11.48 5.95 4.29
CA PRO A 157 -11.32 6.40 2.91
C PRO A 157 -11.36 5.25 1.89
N LEU A 158 -12.02 4.14 2.22
CA LEU A 158 -12.08 2.94 1.41
C LEU A 158 -13.53 2.60 1.04
N THR A 159 -13.71 2.14 -0.19
CA THR A 159 -14.96 1.51 -0.64
C THR A 159 -15.11 0.11 -0.06
N ARG A 160 -16.34 -0.46 -0.12
CA ARG A 160 -16.59 -1.85 0.30
C ARG A 160 -15.79 -2.86 -0.54
N GLN A 161 -15.57 -2.55 -1.82
CA GLN A 161 -14.76 -3.37 -2.71
C GLN A 161 -13.27 -3.35 -2.30
N GLN A 162 -12.74 -2.17 -1.99
CA GLN A 162 -11.35 -2.05 -1.51
C GLN A 162 -11.14 -2.76 -0.16
N LEU A 163 -12.12 -2.66 0.76
CA LEU A 163 -12.09 -3.44 2.01
C LEU A 163 -12.14 -4.95 1.73
N ALA A 164 -12.93 -5.39 0.75
CA ALA A 164 -12.97 -6.80 0.35
C ALA A 164 -11.61 -7.27 -0.21
N ASN A 165 -10.99 -6.46 -1.07
CA ASN A 165 -9.69 -6.76 -1.66
C ASN A 165 -8.57 -6.84 -0.59
N LEU A 166 -8.56 -5.91 0.39
CA LEU A 166 -7.59 -5.89 1.49
C LEU A 166 -7.77 -7.02 2.50
N THR A 167 -9.01 -7.46 2.73
CA THR A 167 -9.33 -8.50 3.73
C THR A 167 -9.41 -9.91 3.16
N GLY A 168 -9.36 -10.05 1.83
CA GLY A 168 -9.59 -11.32 1.13
C GLY A 168 -11.03 -11.82 1.21
N LEU A 169 -11.98 -11.00 1.69
CA LEU A 169 -13.39 -11.35 1.80
C LEU A 169 -14.12 -11.13 0.46
N ARG A 170 -15.31 -11.72 0.32
CA ARG A 170 -16.25 -11.35 -0.74
C ARG A 170 -16.92 -10.01 -0.37
N VAL A 171 -17.21 -9.17 -1.37
CA VAL A 171 -17.80 -7.85 -1.15
C VAL A 171 -19.16 -7.93 -0.45
N GLU A 172 -19.97 -8.95 -0.73
CA GLU A 172 -21.26 -9.19 -0.06
C GLU A 172 -21.06 -9.48 1.44
N THR A 173 -19.99 -10.21 1.78
CA THR A 173 -19.63 -10.47 3.18
C THR A 173 -19.23 -9.18 3.88
N VAL A 174 -18.43 -8.34 3.22
CA VAL A 174 -18.05 -7.01 3.76
C VAL A 174 -19.28 -6.15 3.99
N ILE A 175 -20.19 -6.03 3.01
CA ILE A 175 -21.42 -5.24 3.11
C ILE A 175 -22.25 -5.71 4.30
N ARG A 176 -22.51 -7.02 4.42
CA ARG A 176 -23.29 -7.60 5.52
C ARG A 176 -22.62 -7.38 6.89
N THR A 177 -21.30 -7.56 6.94
CA THR A 177 -20.54 -7.40 8.19
C THR A 177 -20.53 -5.96 8.65
N ILE A 178 -20.28 -4.99 7.75
CA ILE A 178 -20.32 -3.55 8.07
C ILE A 178 -21.71 -3.13 8.57
N LYS A 179 -22.80 -3.65 7.98
CA LYS A 179 -24.15 -3.38 8.47
C LYS A 179 -24.31 -3.91 9.90
N LYS A 180 -23.92 -5.16 10.17
CA LYS A 180 -23.95 -5.74 11.52
C LYS A 180 -23.11 -4.95 12.53
N MET A 181 -21.92 -4.46 12.13
CA MET A 181 -21.09 -3.61 12.99
C MET A 181 -21.74 -2.26 13.25
N HIS A 182 -22.47 -1.70 12.31
CA HIS A 182 -23.25 -0.48 12.50
C HIS A 182 -24.39 -0.69 13.50
N ASP A 183 -25.17 -1.77 13.33
CA ASP A 183 -26.29 -2.11 14.23
C ASP A 183 -25.79 -2.36 15.67
N ASN A 184 -24.58 -2.88 15.82
CA ASN A 184 -23.90 -3.10 17.10
C ASN A 184 -23.13 -1.86 17.62
N HIS A 185 -23.29 -0.68 17.03
CA HIS A 185 -22.62 0.56 17.42
C HIS A 185 -21.08 0.49 17.44
N GLN A 186 -20.47 -0.37 16.62
CA GLN A 186 -19.01 -0.48 16.48
C GLN A 186 -18.47 0.53 15.46
N LEU A 187 -19.28 0.95 14.51
CA LEU A 187 -19.04 1.99 13.52
C LEU A 187 -20.34 2.70 13.16
N ARG A 188 -20.27 3.79 12.40
CA ARG A 188 -21.43 4.52 11.90
C ARG A 188 -21.41 4.60 10.37
N ILE A 189 -22.60 4.45 9.76
CA ILE A 189 -22.79 4.63 8.31
C ILE A 189 -23.61 5.90 8.09
N GLU A 190 -23.06 6.87 7.40
CA GLU A 190 -23.72 8.11 7.01
C GLU A 190 -23.47 8.39 5.53
N ASN A 191 -24.49 8.69 4.76
CA ASN A 191 -24.39 8.99 3.33
C ASN A 191 -23.53 7.96 2.56
N ARG A 192 -23.71 6.67 2.86
CA ARG A 192 -22.93 5.54 2.31
C ARG A 192 -21.45 5.52 2.70
N LYS A 193 -20.98 6.44 3.54
CA LYS A 193 -19.61 6.47 4.09
C LYS A 193 -19.56 5.74 5.42
N ILE A 194 -18.39 5.22 5.77
CA ILE A 194 -18.13 4.51 7.03
C ILE A 194 -17.35 5.46 7.93
N PHE A 195 -17.81 5.60 9.16
CA PHE A 195 -17.16 6.35 10.24
C PHE A 195 -16.83 5.39 11.39
N TYR A 196 -15.54 5.34 11.75
CA TYR A 196 -14.99 4.43 12.75
C TYR A 196 -14.34 5.15 13.93
#